data_d8eb5ef9d2c01fb7eab8f0f5dff81f4a
#
_entry.id   d8eb5ef9d2c01fb7eab8f0f5dff81f4a
#
_cell.length_a   1.000
_cell.length_b   1.000
_cell.length_c   1.000
_cell.angle_alpha   90.00
_cell.angle_beta   90.00
_cell.angle_gamma   90.00
#
_symmetry.space_group_name_H-M   'P 1'
#
loop_
_entity.id
_entity.type
_entity.pdbx_description
1 polymer ?
#
loop_
_entity_poly.entity_id
_entity_poly.type
_entity_poly.pdbx_seq_one_letter_code
_entity_poly.pdbx_strand_id
1 'polypeptide(L)'
;MDGALAPHGAHRHRAHARRRARLRLAPRREGRDGGAAPAEITTADASATARAADQGFTLVAEGAEVTAGDGAVTAEWPIHVEAGGATVVSFTIELRDPTLVVHGAADPWPGAAARPGATAHPRLDRWLDVALGDLDALRLTLAGDGDDEFFAAGAPWFFTLFGRDSIWAARLALPLDAGVAASTLRVLAGLQGERDDPETAQEPGKILHELRASALELPNEGVVLPPRYYGSVDSTPLWVCLLADAWRAGMPETEVRALVPALRAALRWIIELGDSDGDGFLDYIDRSGRGLANQGWKDSGDSIQWRDGRLAEGPIALCEVQGYAYEAALAGAELLETFGGADEGALAPAALREWASQLRTRFRESYWVQTPEGRYPAIALDRHKQPVDTLTSNIGHLLGTGILDADEERAVAELLLGGSMSSGFGIRTMSTGARGYWPLSYHGGSVWVHDTAIVARGLHRAGLDDAARVVAEGLLAAAEGFGYRVPELHAGDPATETSVPTPYPAACRPQAWSAAAAVVCLEILAD
;
A
#
# COMPACT_ATOMS: atom_id res chain seq x y z
N MET A 1 19.74 -4.69 -14.26
CA MET A 1 18.42 -4.91 -14.92
C MET A 1 18.69 -5.49 -16.30
N ASP A 2 18.49 -6.78 -16.46
CA ASP A 2 18.63 -7.45 -17.77
C ASP A 2 17.29 -7.32 -18.51
N GLY A 3 17.19 -6.33 -19.38
CA GLY A 3 16.00 -6.10 -20.18
C GLY A 3 15.99 -6.93 -21.46
N ALA A 4 15.36 -8.10 -21.45
CA ALA A 4 15.07 -8.87 -22.67
C ALA A 4 13.78 -8.33 -23.33
N LEU A 5 13.92 -7.69 -24.49
CA LEU A 5 12.79 -7.30 -25.34
C LEU A 5 12.43 -8.45 -26.27
N ALA A 6 11.33 -9.17 -25.98
CA ALA A 6 10.75 -10.16 -26.88
C ALA A 6 9.79 -9.47 -27.89
N PRO A 7 9.85 -9.79 -29.20
CA PRO A 7 8.94 -9.21 -30.18
C PRO A 7 7.60 -9.93 -30.20
N HIS A 8 6.50 -9.20 -30.00
CA HIS A 8 5.16 -9.69 -30.30
C HIS A 8 4.87 -9.61 -31.82
N GLY A 9 4.45 -10.73 -32.41
CA GLY A 9 3.83 -10.76 -33.74
C GLY A 9 4.68 -11.45 -34.83
N ALA A 10 4.40 -12.71 -35.09
CA ALA A 10 4.99 -13.46 -36.21
C ALA A 10 4.30 -13.08 -37.53
N HIS A 11 4.93 -12.21 -38.33
CA HIS A 11 4.71 -12.17 -39.78
C HIS A 11 5.97 -12.68 -40.49
N ARG A 12 5.82 -13.80 -41.23
CA ARG A 12 6.89 -14.36 -42.08
C ARG A 12 7.16 -13.40 -43.25
N HIS A 13 8.21 -12.59 -43.15
CA HIS A 13 8.85 -12.03 -44.32
C HIS A 13 10.36 -12.27 -44.22
N ARG A 14 10.89 -12.97 -45.22
CA ARG A 14 12.34 -13.09 -45.48
C ARG A 14 12.83 -11.71 -45.90
N ALA A 15 13.49 -10.98 -45.00
CA ALA A 15 14.31 -9.85 -45.30
C ALA A 15 15.40 -9.73 -44.21
N HIS A 16 16.65 -9.79 -44.59
CA HIS A 16 17.77 -9.41 -43.74
C HIS A 16 17.68 -7.89 -43.47
N ALA A 17 17.04 -7.52 -42.38
CA ALA A 17 16.97 -6.12 -41.96
C ALA A 17 17.98 -5.90 -40.85
N ARG A 18 18.95 -5.04 -41.05
CA ARG A 18 19.73 -4.42 -39.97
C ARG A 18 18.72 -3.62 -39.13
N ARG A 19 18.51 -4.02 -37.86
CA ARG A 19 17.66 -3.29 -36.92
C ARG A 19 18.55 -2.58 -35.91
N ARG A 20 18.00 -1.54 -35.26
CA ARG A 20 18.62 -0.91 -34.10
C ARG A 20 17.77 -1.23 -32.88
N ALA A 21 18.40 -1.66 -31.78
CA ALA A 21 17.78 -1.62 -30.46
C ALA A 21 18.05 -0.23 -29.87
N ARG A 22 17.06 0.37 -29.25
CA ARG A 22 17.15 1.73 -28.73
C ARG A 22 16.66 1.79 -27.29
N LEU A 23 17.50 2.32 -26.40
CA LEU A 23 17.15 2.75 -25.06
C LEU A 23 17.13 4.29 -25.04
N ARG A 24 16.09 4.90 -24.49
CA ARG A 24 16.04 6.34 -24.24
C ARG A 24 15.70 6.58 -22.78
N LEU A 25 16.58 7.29 -22.07
CA LEU A 25 16.39 7.77 -20.72
C LEU A 25 16.11 9.28 -20.80
N ALA A 26 14.93 9.68 -20.39
CA ALA A 26 14.54 11.09 -20.36
C ALA A 26 13.90 11.38 -18.99
N PRO A 27 14.05 12.61 -18.46
CA PRO A 27 13.29 13.02 -17.30
C PRO A 27 11.80 12.91 -17.62
N ARG A 28 11.02 12.40 -16.67
CA ARG A 28 9.57 12.33 -16.83
C ARG A 28 9.02 13.76 -16.83
N ARG A 29 8.34 14.15 -17.91
CA ARG A 29 7.82 15.52 -18.08
C ARG A 29 6.59 15.83 -17.21
N GLU A 30 6.03 14.83 -16.56
CA GLU A 30 4.82 14.94 -15.74
C GLU A 30 5.12 14.31 -14.38
N GLY A 31 5.62 15.09 -13.44
CA GLY A 31 5.64 14.79 -12.02
C GLY A 31 4.62 15.68 -11.31
N ARG A 32 4.05 15.21 -10.18
CA ARG A 32 3.26 16.04 -9.27
C ARG A 32 4.04 17.26 -8.77
N ASP A 33 5.37 17.22 -8.83
CA ASP A 33 6.29 18.27 -8.39
C ASP A 33 6.88 18.97 -9.60
N GLY A 34 6.82 20.30 -9.58
CA GLY A 34 7.29 21.18 -10.67
C GLY A 34 8.70 20.84 -11.14
N GLY A 35 8.87 20.87 -12.43
CA GLY A 35 9.97 20.47 -13.29
C GLY A 35 11.31 20.17 -12.64
N ALA A 36 11.82 18.95 -12.87
CA ALA A 36 13.19 18.59 -12.54
C ALA A 36 14.19 19.67 -13.03
N ALA A 37 15.13 20.03 -12.17
CA ALA A 37 16.24 20.92 -12.56
C ALA A 37 16.93 20.37 -13.83
N PRO A 38 17.30 21.20 -14.78
CA PRO A 38 17.95 20.74 -16.00
C PRO A 38 19.23 19.99 -15.63
N ALA A 39 19.30 18.72 -16.01
CA ALA A 39 20.48 17.90 -15.79
C ALA A 39 21.58 18.29 -16.76
N GLU A 40 22.81 18.44 -16.26
CA GLU A 40 24.00 18.49 -17.09
C GLU A 40 24.31 17.09 -17.60
N ILE A 41 24.33 16.90 -18.93
CA ILE A 41 24.58 15.60 -19.53
C ILE A 41 25.91 15.64 -20.27
N THR A 42 26.80 14.71 -19.93
CA THR A 42 28.06 14.47 -20.62
C THR A 42 28.06 13.07 -21.23
N THR A 43 28.63 12.94 -22.45
CA THR A 43 28.75 11.65 -23.15
C THR A 43 30.20 11.33 -23.41
N ALA A 44 30.56 10.04 -23.34
CA ALA A 44 31.86 9.52 -23.71
C ALA A 44 31.70 8.11 -24.26
N ASP A 45 32.16 7.86 -25.51
CA ASP A 45 32.09 6.59 -26.23
C ASP A 45 30.75 5.85 -26.03
N ALA A 46 30.76 4.76 -25.25
CA ALA A 46 29.58 3.94 -24.94
C ALA A 46 28.93 4.32 -23.59
N SER A 47 29.10 5.54 -23.11
CA SER A 47 28.56 5.97 -21.82
C SER A 47 27.99 7.38 -21.82
N ALA A 48 27.11 7.66 -20.86
CA ALA A 48 26.63 9.01 -20.58
C ALA A 48 26.43 9.19 -19.07
N THR A 49 26.80 10.36 -18.56
CA THR A 49 26.52 10.76 -17.18
C THR A 49 25.57 11.95 -17.20
N ALA A 50 24.48 11.86 -16.48
CA ALA A 50 23.55 12.96 -16.24
C ALA A 50 23.59 13.34 -14.75
N ARG A 51 23.71 14.64 -14.45
CA ARG A 51 23.79 15.19 -13.09
C ARG A 51 22.85 16.38 -12.94
N ALA A 52 22.15 16.40 -11.82
CA ALA A 52 21.38 17.54 -11.34
C ALA A 52 21.73 17.74 -9.85
N ALA A 53 22.46 18.79 -9.52
CA ALA A 53 23.10 18.97 -8.22
C ALA A 53 23.96 17.75 -7.83
N ASP A 54 23.73 17.16 -6.66
CA ASP A 54 24.48 15.99 -6.17
C ASP A 54 23.91 14.65 -6.64
N GLN A 55 22.73 14.66 -7.27
CA GLN A 55 22.06 13.47 -7.80
C GLN A 55 22.39 13.24 -9.27
N GLY A 56 22.32 11.99 -9.71
CA GLY A 56 22.56 11.66 -11.10
C GLY A 56 22.60 10.18 -11.40
N PHE A 57 22.93 9.88 -12.65
CA PHE A 57 23.19 8.51 -13.06
C PHE A 57 24.31 8.45 -14.10
N THR A 58 24.99 7.32 -14.18
CA THR A 58 25.87 6.99 -15.30
C THR A 58 25.31 5.79 -16.04
N LEU A 59 25.01 5.95 -17.32
CA LEU A 59 24.68 4.86 -18.24
C LEU A 59 25.97 4.33 -18.87
N VAL A 60 26.21 3.03 -18.82
CA VAL A 60 27.23 2.32 -19.58
C VAL A 60 26.52 1.32 -20.50
N ALA A 61 26.74 1.48 -21.83
CA ALA A 61 26.01 0.78 -22.87
C ALA A 61 27.00 0.24 -23.93
N GLU A 62 27.75 -0.81 -23.55
CA GLU A 62 28.78 -1.38 -24.43
C GLU A 62 28.22 -1.75 -25.82
N GLY A 63 28.92 -1.39 -26.88
CA GLY A 63 28.52 -1.63 -28.25
C GLY A 63 27.38 -0.75 -28.77
N ALA A 64 26.94 0.24 -28.00
CA ALA A 64 25.96 1.23 -28.42
C ALA A 64 26.64 2.53 -28.88
N GLU A 65 25.99 3.26 -29.78
CA GLU A 65 26.21 4.68 -30.01
C GLU A 65 25.38 5.46 -28.97
N VAL A 66 26.07 6.19 -28.08
CA VAL A 66 25.41 6.95 -27.00
C VAL A 66 25.39 8.44 -27.37
N THR A 67 24.21 9.02 -27.35
CA THR A 67 23.98 10.43 -27.69
C THR A 67 23.14 11.12 -26.61
N ALA A 68 23.34 12.43 -26.47
CA ALA A 68 22.51 13.27 -25.59
C ALA A 68 21.84 14.37 -26.41
N GLY A 69 20.58 14.65 -26.11
CA GLY A 69 19.81 15.73 -26.74
C GLY A 69 18.43 15.86 -26.10
N ASP A 70 17.88 17.08 -26.11
CA ASP A 70 16.56 17.39 -25.54
C ASP A 70 16.37 16.93 -24.07
N GLY A 71 17.44 17.04 -23.27
CA GLY A 71 17.42 16.59 -21.86
C GLY A 71 17.38 15.08 -21.69
N ALA A 72 17.64 14.29 -22.72
CA ALA A 72 17.62 12.84 -22.71
C ALA A 72 18.92 12.22 -23.13
N VAL A 73 19.19 11.00 -22.66
CA VAL A 73 20.29 10.13 -23.14
C VAL A 73 19.67 9.04 -23.99
N THR A 74 20.27 8.78 -25.15
CA THR A 74 19.86 7.70 -26.06
C THR A 74 21.04 6.79 -26.33
N ALA A 75 20.84 5.47 -26.15
CA ALA A 75 21.81 4.45 -26.57
C ALA A 75 21.20 3.61 -27.70
N GLU A 76 21.91 3.47 -28.82
CA GLU A 76 21.47 2.69 -29.98
C GLU A 76 22.50 1.62 -30.32
N TRP A 77 22.08 0.35 -30.33
CA TRP A 77 22.90 -0.79 -30.73
C TRP A 77 22.59 -1.20 -32.17
N PRO A 78 23.58 -1.32 -33.03
CA PRO A 78 23.42 -2.01 -34.29
C PRO A 78 23.27 -3.51 -34.02
N ILE A 79 22.10 -4.06 -34.26
CA ILE A 79 21.83 -5.48 -34.02
C ILE A 79 21.54 -6.23 -35.30
N HIS A 80 22.01 -7.48 -35.35
CA HIS A 80 21.63 -8.44 -36.36
C HIS A 80 20.92 -9.61 -35.69
N VAL A 81 19.71 -9.91 -36.16
CA VAL A 81 18.91 -11.03 -35.65
C VAL A 81 18.56 -11.92 -36.81
N GLU A 82 18.97 -13.19 -36.76
CA GLU A 82 18.58 -14.21 -37.74
C GLU A 82 17.11 -14.60 -37.58
N ALA A 83 16.50 -15.13 -38.61
CA ALA A 83 15.11 -15.58 -38.57
C ALA A 83 14.93 -16.67 -37.49
N GLY A 84 14.09 -16.39 -36.50
CA GLY A 84 13.84 -17.26 -35.33
C GLY A 84 14.90 -17.15 -34.23
N GLY A 85 15.91 -16.29 -34.38
CA GLY A 85 16.92 -16.01 -33.37
C GLY A 85 16.55 -14.84 -32.44
N ALA A 86 17.35 -14.67 -31.36
CA ALA A 86 17.29 -13.55 -30.44
C ALA A 86 18.68 -12.95 -30.27
N THR A 87 18.74 -11.63 -30.03
CA THR A 87 19.96 -10.92 -29.66
C THR A 87 19.70 -10.19 -28.34
N VAL A 88 20.60 -10.33 -27.39
CA VAL A 88 20.57 -9.63 -26.12
C VAL A 88 21.50 -8.41 -26.19
N VAL A 89 21.03 -7.27 -25.74
CA VAL A 89 21.85 -6.08 -25.48
C VAL A 89 21.80 -5.81 -23.99
N SER A 90 22.96 -5.51 -23.41
CA SER A 90 23.09 -5.24 -21.99
C SER A 90 23.56 -3.80 -21.76
N PHE A 91 23.10 -3.20 -20.69
CA PHE A 91 23.53 -1.89 -20.23
C PHE A 91 23.52 -1.86 -18.69
N THR A 92 24.31 -0.98 -18.12
CA THR A 92 24.35 -0.72 -16.68
C THR A 92 23.94 0.71 -16.43
N ILE A 93 23.12 0.94 -15.41
CA ILE A 93 22.82 2.27 -14.87
C ILE A 93 23.32 2.30 -13.44
N GLU A 94 24.32 3.14 -13.18
CA GLU A 94 24.82 3.45 -11.86
C GLU A 94 24.09 4.70 -11.34
N LEU A 95 23.35 4.56 -10.28
CA LEU A 95 22.64 5.68 -9.63
C LEU A 95 23.56 6.34 -8.61
N ARG A 96 23.49 7.66 -8.54
CA ARG A 96 24.15 8.46 -7.52
C ARG A 96 23.14 9.38 -6.85
N ASP A 97 22.86 9.11 -5.61
CA ASP A 97 22.10 10.00 -4.74
C ASP A 97 22.65 9.90 -3.30
N PRO A 98 23.51 10.85 -2.86
CA PRO A 98 24.09 10.83 -1.52
C PRO A 98 23.07 11.18 -0.42
N THR A 99 21.85 11.59 -0.79
CA THR A 99 20.80 11.97 0.15
C THR A 99 19.82 10.85 0.43
N LEU A 100 19.99 9.66 -0.21
CA LEU A 100 19.11 8.53 0.00
C LEU A 100 19.06 8.12 1.48
N VAL A 101 17.85 8.00 2.00
CA VAL A 101 17.55 7.50 3.35
C VAL A 101 17.27 6.00 3.36
N VAL A 102 17.19 5.38 2.18
CA VAL A 102 16.92 3.96 1.96
C VAL A 102 17.82 3.40 0.86
N HIS A 103 18.11 2.10 0.93
CA HIS A 103 18.87 1.34 -0.08
C HIS A 103 18.13 0.06 -0.45
N GLY A 104 18.40 -0.50 -1.62
CA GLY A 104 17.88 -1.82 -2.01
C GLY A 104 18.43 -2.91 -1.09
N ALA A 105 17.61 -3.90 -0.74
CA ALA A 105 18.05 -5.10 -0.05
C ALA A 105 19.11 -5.85 -0.88
N ALA A 106 20.13 -6.38 -0.19
CA ALA A 106 21.28 -6.99 -0.87
C ALA A 106 21.05 -8.48 -1.23
N ASP A 107 20.36 -9.21 -0.36
CA ASP A 107 20.17 -10.65 -0.50
C ASP A 107 18.85 -11.00 -1.21
N PRO A 108 18.77 -12.12 -1.92
CA PRO A 108 17.52 -12.60 -2.50
C PRO A 108 16.44 -12.83 -1.42
N TRP A 109 15.19 -12.48 -1.73
CA TRP A 109 14.10 -12.65 -0.78
C TRP A 109 13.76 -14.13 -0.54
N PRO A 110 13.82 -14.63 0.71
CA PRO A 110 13.43 -16.01 1.03
C PRO A 110 11.97 -16.33 0.66
N GLY A 111 11.07 -15.34 0.79
CA GLY A 111 9.66 -15.49 0.43
C GLY A 111 9.42 -15.80 -1.04
N ALA A 112 10.29 -15.33 -1.95
CA ALA A 112 10.21 -15.71 -3.36
C ALA A 112 10.50 -17.20 -3.58
N ALA A 113 11.37 -17.80 -2.75
CA ALA A 113 11.67 -19.23 -2.79
C ALA A 113 10.61 -20.10 -2.08
N ALA A 114 9.81 -19.51 -1.19
CA ALA A 114 8.74 -20.18 -0.47
C ALA A 114 7.46 -20.39 -1.31
N ARG A 115 7.50 -20.04 -2.60
CA ARG A 115 6.38 -20.22 -3.52
C ARG A 115 5.86 -21.67 -3.45
N PRO A 116 4.54 -21.88 -3.24
CA PRO A 116 3.92 -23.19 -3.41
C PRO A 116 4.12 -23.73 -4.83
N GLY A 117 4.03 -25.04 -5.00
CA GLY A 117 4.01 -25.67 -6.33
C GLY A 117 2.90 -25.07 -7.22
N ALA A 118 2.87 -25.49 -8.49
CA ALA A 118 1.82 -25.04 -9.42
C ALA A 118 0.42 -25.32 -8.86
N THR A 119 -0.45 -24.31 -8.91
CA THR A 119 -1.84 -24.40 -8.48
C THR A 119 -2.73 -25.01 -9.58
N ALA A 120 -4.00 -25.26 -9.30
CA ALA A 120 -5.00 -25.62 -10.32
C ALA A 120 -5.35 -24.42 -11.24
N HIS A 121 -4.85 -23.22 -10.95
CA HIS A 121 -5.14 -21.98 -11.66
C HIS A 121 -3.93 -21.37 -12.38
N PRO A 122 -3.67 -21.68 -13.66
CA PRO A 122 -2.49 -21.18 -14.38
C PRO A 122 -2.39 -19.66 -14.48
N ARG A 123 -3.52 -18.92 -14.40
CA ARG A 123 -3.52 -17.45 -14.37
C ARG A 123 -2.97 -16.94 -13.04
N LEU A 124 -3.35 -17.57 -11.92
CA LEU A 124 -2.86 -17.25 -10.59
C LEU A 124 -1.35 -17.54 -10.49
N ASP A 125 -0.88 -18.67 -11.05
CA ASP A 125 0.56 -18.99 -11.07
C ASP A 125 1.38 -17.90 -11.77
N ARG A 126 0.87 -17.39 -12.91
CA ARG A 126 1.53 -16.28 -13.63
C ARG A 126 1.52 -14.99 -12.83
N TRP A 127 0.43 -14.70 -12.12
CA TRP A 127 0.37 -13.51 -11.28
C TRP A 127 1.33 -13.63 -10.11
N LEU A 128 1.39 -14.76 -9.44
CA LEU A 128 2.36 -15.03 -8.38
C LEU A 128 3.81 -14.86 -8.87
N ASP A 129 4.16 -15.40 -10.04
CA ASP A 129 5.52 -15.23 -10.60
C ASP A 129 5.92 -13.76 -10.75
N VAL A 130 5.03 -12.92 -11.28
CA VAL A 130 5.29 -11.50 -11.45
C VAL A 130 5.28 -10.77 -10.11
N ALA A 131 4.31 -11.08 -9.24
CA ALA A 131 4.13 -10.42 -7.95
C ALA A 131 5.31 -10.67 -7.01
N LEU A 132 5.82 -11.91 -6.95
CA LEU A 132 7.00 -12.23 -6.13
C LEU A 132 8.26 -11.48 -6.61
N GLY A 133 8.44 -11.36 -7.93
CA GLY A 133 9.53 -10.54 -8.49
C GLY A 133 9.35 -9.05 -8.22
N ASP A 134 8.12 -8.55 -8.20
CA ASP A 134 7.83 -7.15 -7.86
C ASP A 134 8.05 -6.87 -6.37
N LEU A 135 7.64 -7.78 -5.49
CA LEU A 135 7.91 -7.68 -4.04
C LEU A 135 9.41 -7.72 -3.75
N ASP A 136 10.16 -8.64 -4.37
CA ASP A 136 11.62 -8.71 -4.22
C ASP A 136 12.30 -7.41 -4.65
N ALA A 137 11.88 -6.82 -5.78
CA ALA A 137 12.41 -5.56 -6.28
C ALA A 137 12.04 -4.33 -5.44
N LEU A 138 11.02 -4.43 -4.57
CA LEU A 138 10.57 -3.35 -3.68
C LEU A 138 11.12 -3.47 -2.26
N ARG A 139 11.97 -4.46 -1.95
CA ARG A 139 12.62 -4.56 -0.64
C ARG A 139 13.71 -3.52 -0.48
N LEU A 140 13.61 -2.76 0.59
CA LEU A 140 14.56 -1.72 0.97
C LEU A 140 15.02 -1.91 2.41
N THR A 141 16.18 -1.32 2.74
CA THR A 141 16.71 -1.14 4.09
C THR A 141 16.90 0.34 4.37
N LEU A 142 16.96 0.74 5.64
CA LEU A 142 17.32 2.12 6.01
C LEU A 142 18.81 2.37 5.76
N ALA A 143 19.15 3.57 5.31
CA ALA A 143 20.55 3.98 5.16
C ALA A 143 21.23 4.05 6.54
N GLY A 144 22.24 3.21 6.75
CA GLY A 144 23.09 3.23 7.96
C GLY A 144 22.62 2.38 9.14
N ASP A 145 21.44 1.78 9.12
CA ASP A 145 20.83 1.09 10.27
C ASP A 145 20.66 -0.43 10.11
N GLY A 146 21.65 -1.11 9.56
CA GLY A 146 21.64 -2.58 9.57
C GLY A 146 20.88 -3.22 8.41
N ASP A 147 20.53 -4.52 8.59
CA ASP A 147 20.02 -5.38 7.52
C ASP A 147 18.49 -5.57 7.58
N ASP A 148 17.78 -4.79 8.41
CA ASP A 148 16.32 -4.88 8.52
C ASP A 148 15.62 -4.35 7.28
N GLU A 149 14.83 -5.22 6.66
CA GLU A 149 14.17 -4.96 5.38
C GLU A 149 12.70 -4.60 5.57
N PHE A 150 12.17 -3.86 4.61
CA PHE A 150 10.75 -3.57 4.48
C PHE A 150 10.38 -3.44 3.00
N PHE A 151 9.10 -3.54 2.68
CA PHE A 151 8.63 -3.21 1.35
C PHE A 151 8.42 -1.71 1.19
N ALA A 152 9.07 -1.09 0.18
CA ALA A 152 8.68 0.23 -0.28
C ALA A 152 7.23 0.23 -0.73
N ALA A 153 6.52 1.35 -0.60
CA ALA A 153 5.13 1.42 -1.04
C ALA A 153 5.01 1.16 -2.55
N GLY A 154 5.71 1.93 -3.39
CA GLY A 154 5.66 1.69 -4.82
C GLY A 154 6.55 2.60 -5.68
N ALA A 155 6.90 2.12 -6.85
CA ALA A 155 7.69 2.86 -7.82
C ALA A 155 6.80 3.46 -8.92
N PRO A 156 7.11 4.69 -9.38
CA PRO A 156 8.26 5.52 -9.02
C PRO A 156 8.02 6.55 -7.90
N TRP A 157 6.76 6.78 -7.46
CA TRP A 157 6.42 7.95 -6.62
C TRP A 157 6.66 7.76 -5.13
N PHE A 158 6.47 6.52 -4.65
CA PHE A 158 6.47 6.16 -3.23
C PHE A 158 7.55 5.11 -2.93
N PHE A 159 8.74 5.28 -3.54
CA PHE A 159 9.84 4.32 -3.43
C PHE A 159 10.67 4.58 -2.16
N THR A 160 10.00 4.49 -1.01
CA THR A 160 10.54 4.68 0.32
C THR A 160 9.69 3.95 1.37
N LEU A 161 10.00 4.12 2.65
CA LEU A 161 9.21 3.58 3.77
C LEU A 161 7.93 4.38 3.95
N PHE A 162 6.80 3.67 3.88
CA PHE A 162 5.50 4.13 4.34
C PHE A 162 4.99 3.16 5.41
N GLY A 163 4.56 3.68 6.57
CA GLY A 163 4.16 2.83 7.70
C GLY A 163 3.03 1.87 7.33
N ARG A 164 1.90 2.41 6.90
CA ARG A 164 0.72 1.63 6.53
C ARG A 164 0.97 0.66 5.38
N ASP A 165 1.63 1.15 4.32
CA ASP A 165 1.86 0.38 3.09
C ASP A 165 2.78 -0.81 3.35
N SER A 166 3.91 -0.57 4.05
CA SER A 166 4.86 -1.62 4.41
C SER A 166 4.22 -2.64 5.36
N ILE A 167 3.39 -2.17 6.32
CA ILE A 167 2.66 -3.06 7.23
C ILE A 167 1.67 -3.94 6.46
N TRP A 168 0.84 -3.37 5.58
CA TRP A 168 -0.11 -4.15 4.80
C TRP A 168 0.57 -5.08 3.81
N ALA A 169 1.61 -4.61 3.09
CA ALA A 169 2.36 -5.47 2.18
C ALA A 169 2.96 -6.69 2.92
N ALA A 170 3.58 -6.47 4.08
CA ALA A 170 4.11 -7.55 4.92
C ALA A 170 3.00 -8.46 5.47
N ARG A 171 1.86 -7.90 5.90
CA ARG A 171 0.72 -8.64 6.46
C ARG A 171 0.04 -9.54 5.41
N LEU A 172 -0.08 -9.06 4.16
CA LEU A 172 -0.63 -9.83 3.05
C LEU A 172 0.36 -10.89 2.51
N ALA A 173 1.68 -10.62 2.60
CA ALA A 173 2.73 -11.56 2.19
C ALA A 173 3.13 -12.56 3.29
N LEU A 174 2.57 -12.43 4.50
CA LEU A 174 2.93 -13.22 5.69
C LEU A 174 2.92 -14.75 5.48
N PRO A 175 1.98 -15.34 4.70
CA PRO A 175 1.99 -16.79 4.42
C PRO A 175 3.27 -17.28 3.72
N LEU A 176 4.01 -16.39 3.06
CA LEU A 176 5.25 -16.72 2.35
C LEU A 176 6.49 -16.49 3.21
N ASP A 177 6.49 -15.43 4.03
CA ASP A 177 7.66 -15.03 4.80
C ASP A 177 7.30 -14.17 6.02
N ALA A 178 7.46 -14.76 7.21
CA ALA A 178 7.35 -14.02 8.47
C ALA A 178 8.60 -13.14 8.75
N GLY A 179 9.72 -13.38 8.08
CA GLY A 179 10.97 -12.63 8.28
C GLY A 179 10.86 -11.17 7.89
N VAL A 180 10.28 -10.86 6.71
CA VAL A 180 10.07 -9.48 6.29
C VAL A 180 9.05 -8.74 7.17
N ALA A 181 8.07 -9.46 7.72
CA ALA A 181 7.13 -8.87 8.68
C ALA A 181 7.84 -8.52 10.00
N ALA A 182 8.68 -9.42 10.52
CA ALA A 182 9.48 -9.16 11.71
C ALA A 182 10.45 -7.99 11.52
N SER A 183 11.08 -7.92 10.36
CA SER A 183 12.00 -6.86 9.96
C SER A 183 11.29 -5.51 9.86
N THR A 184 10.15 -5.45 9.14
CA THR A 184 9.29 -4.25 9.04
C THR A 184 8.87 -3.74 10.42
N LEU A 185 8.49 -4.65 11.34
CA LEU A 185 8.12 -4.31 12.71
C LEU A 185 9.28 -3.64 13.47
N ARG A 186 10.53 -4.15 13.33
CA ARG A 186 11.72 -3.57 13.96
C ARG A 186 12.06 -2.20 13.38
N VAL A 187 12.03 -2.05 12.06
CA VAL A 187 12.27 -0.77 11.39
C VAL A 187 11.29 0.30 11.90
N LEU A 188 10.00 0.00 11.92
CA LEU A 188 8.98 0.95 12.37
C LEU A 188 9.04 1.23 13.88
N ALA A 189 9.40 0.24 14.69
CA ALA A 189 9.64 0.43 16.12
C ALA A 189 10.84 1.36 16.40
N GLY A 190 11.90 1.26 15.59
CA GLY A 190 13.07 2.16 15.66
C GLY A 190 12.76 3.62 15.27
N LEU A 191 11.64 3.85 14.57
CA LEU A 191 11.16 5.16 14.15
C LEU A 191 9.90 5.60 14.90
N GLN A 192 9.47 4.88 15.94
CA GLN A 192 8.27 5.19 16.70
C GLN A 192 8.35 6.59 17.34
N GLY A 193 7.24 7.31 17.38
CA GLY A 193 7.16 8.65 17.94
C GLY A 193 7.48 8.68 19.43
N GLU A 194 8.23 9.69 19.86
CA GLU A 194 8.71 9.84 21.25
C GLU A 194 8.16 11.10 21.93
N ARG A 195 7.70 12.08 21.16
CA ARG A 195 7.26 13.39 21.65
C ARG A 195 6.01 13.88 20.94
N ASP A 196 5.32 14.84 21.55
CA ASP A 196 4.28 15.60 20.87
C ASP A 196 4.92 16.73 20.05
N ASP A 197 4.72 16.67 18.73
CA ASP A 197 5.26 17.63 17.76
C ASP A 197 4.25 17.81 16.62
N PRO A 198 3.43 18.88 16.69
CA PRO A 198 2.41 19.15 15.68
C PRO A 198 2.95 19.34 14.25
N GLU A 199 4.18 19.84 14.08
CA GLU A 199 4.77 20.08 12.75
C GLU A 199 5.03 18.77 11.99
N THR A 200 5.38 17.72 12.71
CA THR A 200 5.61 16.38 12.15
C THR A 200 4.42 15.44 12.35
N ALA A 201 3.37 15.88 13.03
CA ALA A 201 2.26 15.09 13.54
C ALA A 201 2.71 13.91 14.42
N GLN A 202 3.89 14.04 15.07
CA GLN A 202 4.44 13.04 15.97
C GLN A 202 3.74 13.10 17.33
N GLU A 203 3.48 11.93 17.89
CA GLU A 203 2.97 11.73 19.26
C GLU A 203 3.67 10.53 19.88
N PRO A 204 3.85 10.47 21.22
CA PRO A 204 4.51 9.33 21.86
C PRO A 204 3.78 8.02 21.55
N GLY A 205 4.53 7.05 20.99
CA GLY A 205 3.99 5.73 20.63
C GLY A 205 3.39 5.61 19.24
N LYS A 206 3.21 6.71 18.52
CA LYS A 206 2.65 6.72 17.15
C LYS A 206 3.63 6.14 16.14
N ILE A 207 3.14 5.33 15.21
CA ILE A 207 3.94 4.77 14.12
C ILE A 207 4.02 5.76 12.95
N LEU A 208 5.19 5.83 12.31
CA LEU A 208 5.50 6.70 11.19
C LEU A 208 4.50 6.54 10.03
N HIS A 209 4.15 7.66 9.37
CA HIS A 209 3.44 7.64 8.10
C HIS A 209 4.41 7.41 6.93
N GLU A 210 5.38 8.32 6.75
CA GLU A 210 6.37 8.21 5.68
C GLU A 210 7.74 8.76 6.07
N LEU A 211 8.78 8.22 5.40
CA LEU A 211 10.16 8.67 5.50
C LEU A 211 10.65 9.17 4.14
N ARG A 212 11.21 10.37 4.09
CA ARG A 212 11.80 10.96 2.88
C ARG A 212 13.17 11.55 3.18
N ALA A 213 13.97 11.75 2.14
CA ALA A 213 15.26 12.44 2.24
C ALA A 213 15.10 13.94 2.52
N SER A 214 14.02 14.55 2.04
CA SER A 214 13.69 15.99 2.19
C SER A 214 12.19 16.17 2.39
N ALA A 215 11.77 17.37 2.77
CA ALA A 215 10.36 17.70 2.85
C ALA A 215 9.67 17.54 1.48
N LEU A 216 8.44 17.04 1.50
CA LEU A 216 7.56 17.02 0.33
C LEU A 216 6.68 18.27 0.36
N GLU A 217 6.75 19.06 -0.70
CA GLU A 217 5.92 20.25 -0.84
C GLU A 217 4.91 20.06 -1.98
N LEU A 218 3.64 20.24 -1.70
CA LEU A 218 2.54 20.24 -2.66
C LEU A 218 1.89 21.64 -2.69
N PRO A 219 2.48 22.61 -3.40
CA PRO A 219 2.07 24.01 -3.30
C PRO A 219 0.62 24.27 -3.68
N ASN A 220 0.07 23.48 -4.62
CA ASN A 220 -1.33 23.59 -5.06
C ASN A 220 -2.33 23.13 -3.99
N GLU A 221 -1.89 22.30 -3.05
CA GLU A 221 -2.69 21.75 -1.95
C GLU A 221 -2.39 22.46 -0.62
N GLY A 222 -1.35 23.30 -0.57
CA GLY A 222 -0.88 23.94 0.66
C GLY A 222 -0.22 22.98 1.64
N VAL A 223 0.19 21.79 1.17
CA VAL A 223 0.75 20.72 1.99
C VAL A 223 2.27 20.81 2.02
N VAL A 224 2.85 20.67 3.21
CA VAL A 224 4.30 20.53 3.44
C VAL A 224 4.51 19.41 4.46
N LEU A 225 5.02 18.28 3.99
CA LEU A 225 5.32 17.13 4.85
C LEU A 225 6.82 17.11 5.18
N PRO A 226 7.20 17.09 6.45
CA PRO A 226 8.60 16.99 6.85
C PRO A 226 9.20 15.62 6.48
N PRO A 227 10.55 15.47 6.49
CA PRO A 227 11.22 14.21 6.10
C PRO A 227 10.79 12.98 6.90
N ARG A 228 10.42 13.17 8.19
CA ARG A 228 9.75 12.16 9.02
C ARG A 228 8.37 12.69 9.36
N TYR A 229 7.34 12.09 8.80
CA TYR A 229 5.97 12.51 9.00
C TYR A 229 5.13 11.39 9.64
N TYR A 230 4.32 11.75 10.65
CA TYR A 230 3.54 10.81 11.46
C TYR A 230 2.02 10.95 11.29
N GLY A 231 1.58 11.71 10.31
CA GLY A 231 0.15 11.92 10.04
C GLY A 231 -0.55 10.68 9.46
N SER A 232 -0.66 9.64 10.26
CA SER A 232 -1.34 8.37 9.95
C SER A 232 -2.02 7.86 11.21
N VAL A 233 -3.36 7.72 11.17
CA VAL A 233 -4.15 7.26 12.32
C VAL A 233 -4.22 5.73 12.38
N ASP A 234 -3.99 5.06 11.26
CA ASP A 234 -4.16 3.63 11.05
C ASP A 234 -2.86 2.81 11.22
N SER A 235 -1.68 3.40 10.95
CA SER A 235 -0.40 2.69 11.04
C SER A 235 -0.13 2.11 12.42
N THR A 236 -0.51 2.81 13.50
CA THR A 236 -0.23 2.37 14.87
C THR A 236 -1.04 1.12 15.26
N PRO A 237 -2.37 1.08 15.12
CA PRO A 237 -3.11 -0.15 15.39
C PRO A 237 -2.74 -1.29 14.41
N LEU A 238 -2.47 -0.99 13.14
CA LEU A 238 -2.03 -1.98 12.16
C LEU A 238 -0.67 -2.61 12.52
N TRP A 239 0.26 -1.84 13.11
CA TRP A 239 1.54 -2.36 13.59
C TRP A 239 1.34 -3.41 14.70
N VAL A 240 0.42 -3.16 15.64
CA VAL A 240 0.08 -4.14 16.69
C VAL A 240 -0.54 -5.40 16.09
N CYS A 241 -1.45 -5.24 15.13
CA CYS A 241 -2.06 -6.36 14.41
C CYS A 241 -1.00 -7.19 13.66
N LEU A 242 -0.05 -6.54 12.97
CA LEU A 242 1.04 -7.24 12.27
C LEU A 242 1.93 -8.02 13.25
N LEU A 243 2.25 -7.45 14.43
CA LEU A 243 3.07 -8.13 15.43
C LEU A 243 2.41 -9.43 15.90
N ALA A 244 1.10 -9.39 16.17
CA ALA A 244 0.36 -10.59 16.57
C ALA A 244 0.26 -11.62 15.43
N ASP A 245 -0.01 -11.17 14.21
CA ASP A 245 -0.08 -12.06 13.05
C ASP A 245 1.28 -12.69 12.74
N ALA A 246 2.38 -11.93 12.82
CA ALA A 246 3.75 -12.43 12.63
C ALA A 246 4.14 -13.46 13.71
N TRP A 247 3.80 -13.20 14.97
CA TRP A 247 3.99 -14.18 16.04
C TRP A 247 3.24 -15.49 15.77
N ARG A 248 1.96 -15.42 15.42
CA ARG A 248 1.16 -16.59 15.09
C ARG A 248 1.68 -17.34 13.86
N ALA A 249 2.31 -16.63 12.93
CA ALA A 249 2.98 -17.19 11.75
C ALA A 249 4.39 -17.77 12.03
N GLY A 250 4.88 -17.71 13.29
CA GLY A 250 6.14 -18.33 13.70
C GLY A 250 7.32 -17.37 13.91
N MET A 251 7.08 -16.06 14.00
CA MET A 251 8.12 -15.12 14.43
C MET A 251 8.68 -15.56 15.79
N PRO A 252 10.03 -15.63 15.97
CA PRO A 252 10.64 -16.11 17.20
C PRO A 252 10.19 -15.30 18.43
N GLU A 253 9.85 -15.99 19.54
CA GLU A 253 9.42 -15.32 20.78
C GLU A 253 10.44 -14.32 21.33
N THR A 254 11.72 -14.56 21.12
CA THR A 254 12.80 -13.63 21.53
C THR A 254 12.70 -12.30 20.80
N GLU A 255 12.31 -12.31 19.54
CA GLU A 255 12.09 -11.10 18.75
C GLU A 255 10.81 -10.39 19.17
N VAL A 256 9.72 -11.14 19.42
CA VAL A 256 8.48 -10.56 19.98
C VAL A 256 8.77 -9.87 21.32
N ARG A 257 9.51 -10.52 22.22
CA ARG A 257 9.92 -9.93 23.53
C ARG A 257 10.71 -8.65 23.38
N ALA A 258 11.58 -8.57 22.37
CA ALA A 258 12.35 -7.36 22.09
C ALA A 258 11.46 -6.17 21.67
N LEU A 259 10.29 -6.44 21.05
CA LEU A 259 9.31 -5.44 20.61
C LEU A 259 8.26 -5.07 21.68
N VAL A 260 8.24 -5.73 22.85
CA VAL A 260 7.27 -5.41 23.93
C VAL A 260 7.29 -3.94 24.37
N PRO A 261 8.46 -3.26 24.49
CA PRO A 261 8.46 -1.83 24.81
C PRO A 261 7.72 -0.98 23.76
N ALA A 262 7.94 -1.24 22.47
CA ALA A 262 7.24 -0.56 21.38
C ALA A 262 5.75 -0.90 21.36
N LEU A 263 5.39 -2.16 21.61
CA LEU A 263 4.00 -2.59 21.76
C LEU A 263 3.27 -1.80 22.85
N ARG A 264 3.89 -1.64 24.02
CA ARG A 264 3.29 -0.85 25.10
C ARG A 264 3.11 0.62 24.72
N ALA A 265 4.08 1.20 24.03
CA ALA A 265 3.97 2.59 23.55
C ALA A 265 2.84 2.73 22.52
N ALA A 266 2.73 1.82 21.56
CA ALA A 266 1.64 1.80 20.57
C ALA A 266 0.25 1.63 21.21
N LEU A 267 0.12 0.70 22.16
CA LEU A 267 -1.14 0.50 22.89
C LEU A 267 -1.54 1.71 23.73
N ARG A 268 -0.57 2.40 24.38
CA ARG A 268 -0.86 3.67 25.07
C ARG A 268 -1.36 4.72 24.12
N TRP A 269 -0.73 4.86 22.96
CA TRP A 269 -1.21 5.80 21.95
C TRP A 269 -2.66 5.51 21.55
N ILE A 270 -2.99 4.23 21.28
CA ILE A 270 -4.34 3.82 20.90
C ILE A 270 -5.39 4.18 21.96
N ILE A 271 -5.10 3.96 23.24
CA ILE A 271 -6.11 4.10 24.32
C ILE A 271 -6.10 5.44 25.04
N GLU A 272 -5.00 6.23 24.93
CA GLU A 272 -4.84 7.47 25.69
C GLU A 272 -4.67 8.73 24.81
N LEU A 273 -4.10 8.60 23.59
CA LEU A 273 -3.71 9.74 22.76
C LEU A 273 -4.41 9.78 21.40
N GLY A 274 -4.83 8.64 20.86
CA GLY A 274 -5.43 8.52 19.54
C GLY A 274 -6.88 9.03 19.44
N ASP A 275 -7.48 9.45 20.54
CA ASP A 275 -8.79 10.09 20.67
C ASP A 275 -8.55 11.57 21.04
N SER A 276 -8.61 12.47 20.05
CA SER A 276 -8.22 13.87 20.23
C SER A 276 -9.30 14.71 20.92
N ASP A 277 -10.55 14.28 20.93
CA ASP A 277 -11.69 15.02 21.47
C ASP A 277 -12.46 14.30 22.60
N GLY A 278 -12.04 13.10 22.99
CA GLY A 278 -12.50 12.37 24.18
C GLY A 278 -13.84 11.66 24.01
N ASP A 279 -14.24 11.31 22.77
CA ASP A 279 -15.49 10.60 22.50
C ASP A 279 -15.38 9.08 22.55
N GLY A 280 -14.17 8.57 22.68
CA GLY A 280 -13.86 7.15 22.76
C GLY A 280 -13.63 6.48 21.42
N PHE A 281 -13.41 7.23 20.33
CA PHE A 281 -13.00 6.73 19.03
C PHE A 281 -11.62 7.28 18.65
N LEU A 282 -10.84 6.47 17.94
CA LEU A 282 -9.62 6.97 17.34
C LEU A 282 -9.98 7.93 16.21
N ASP A 283 -9.41 9.11 16.25
CA ASP A 283 -9.62 10.16 15.25
C ASP A 283 -8.30 10.80 14.81
N TYR A 284 -8.39 11.70 13.86
CA TYR A 284 -7.25 12.54 13.45
C TYR A 284 -7.68 13.96 13.13
N ILE A 285 -6.73 14.87 13.36
CA ILE A 285 -6.81 16.25 12.91
C ILE A 285 -5.39 16.75 12.60
N ASP A 286 -5.22 17.47 11.47
CA ASP A 286 -3.96 18.17 11.22
C ASP A 286 -3.87 19.41 12.11
N ARG A 287 -2.93 19.38 13.07
CA ARG A 287 -2.67 20.48 14.02
C ARG A 287 -1.69 21.51 13.47
N SER A 288 -0.95 21.19 12.41
CA SER A 288 0.03 22.08 11.78
C SER A 288 -0.61 23.08 10.81
N GLY A 289 -1.76 22.74 10.24
CA GLY A 289 -2.43 23.46 9.15
C GLY A 289 -1.71 23.32 7.80
N ARG A 290 -0.71 22.44 7.70
CA ARG A 290 0.08 22.16 6.49
C ARG A 290 0.30 20.67 6.22
N GLY A 291 -0.19 19.81 7.11
CA GLY A 291 -0.16 18.36 6.95
C GLY A 291 -1.26 17.85 6.03
N LEU A 292 -1.41 16.53 5.98
CA LEU A 292 -2.49 15.88 5.22
C LEU A 292 -3.84 16.19 5.89
N ALA A 293 -4.81 16.58 5.07
CA ALA A 293 -6.19 16.82 5.54
C ALA A 293 -6.86 15.51 5.98
N ASN A 294 -6.51 14.38 5.35
CA ASN A 294 -6.94 13.05 5.72
C ASN A 294 -5.72 12.18 6.05
N GLN A 295 -5.79 11.41 7.16
CA GLN A 295 -4.67 10.65 7.70
C GLN A 295 -4.98 9.14 7.82
N GLY A 296 -6.01 8.66 7.15
CA GLY A 296 -6.26 7.24 6.90
C GLY A 296 -5.66 6.77 5.57
N TRP A 297 -5.99 5.55 5.13
CA TRP A 297 -5.47 5.03 3.87
C TRP A 297 -5.97 5.80 2.64
N LYS A 298 -7.16 6.40 2.72
CA LYS A 298 -7.66 7.36 1.73
C LYS A 298 -7.25 8.77 2.13
N ASP A 299 -6.00 9.13 1.86
CA ASP A 299 -5.36 10.34 2.36
C ASP A 299 -5.48 11.57 1.45
N SER A 300 -6.11 11.46 0.27
CA SER A 300 -6.40 12.63 -0.57
C SER A 300 -7.40 13.58 0.10
N GLY A 301 -7.26 14.89 -0.14
CA GLY A 301 -8.04 15.92 0.52
C GLY A 301 -9.56 15.84 0.30
N ASP A 302 -9.99 15.14 -0.76
CA ASP A 302 -11.40 14.96 -1.15
C ASP A 302 -11.98 13.58 -0.79
N SER A 303 -11.25 12.74 -0.08
CA SER A 303 -11.59 11.32 0.09
C SER A 303 -12.74 11.08 1.08
N ILE A 304 -12.87 11.89 2.13
CA ILE A 304 -13.89 11.71 3.17
C ILE A 304 -15.01 12.70 2.94
N GLN A 305 -16.06 12.23 2.30
CA GLN A 305 -17.18 13.07 1.88
C GLN A 305 -18.52 12.41 2.16
N TRP A 306 -19.53 13.23 2.38
CA TRP A 306 -20.92 12.86 2.49
C TRP A 306 -21.47 12.33 1.15
N ARG A 307 -22.52 11.55 1.21
CA ARG A 307 -23.20 11.04 0.00
C ARG A 307 -23.62 12.15 -0.98
N ASP A 308 -23.87 13.36 -0.48
CA ASP A 308 -24.21 14.55 -1.28
C ASP A 308 -22.98 15.28 -1.87
N GLY A 309 -21.76 14.79 -1.61
CA GLY A 309 -20.48 15.32 -2.11
C GLY A 309 -19.86 16.42 -1.24
N ARG A 310 -20.46 16.81 -0.10
CA ARG A 310 -19.80 17.71 0.86
C ARG A 310 -18.64 16.97 1.54
N LEU A 311 -17.54 17.65 1.78
CA LEU A 311 -16.42 17.11 2.55
C LEU A 311 -16.76 17.05 4.04
N ALA A 312 -16.29 16.02 4.72
CA ALA A 312 -16.35 15.92 6.17
C ALA A 312 -15.35 16.88 6.82
N GLU A 313 -15.68 17.41 7.98
CA GLU A 313 -14.80 18.31 8.73
C GLU A 313 -14.21 17.59 9.94
N GLY A 314 -12.89 17.73 10.16
CA GLY A 314 -12.16 17.11 11.27
C GLY A 314 -12.37 17.77 12.64
N PRO A 315 -12.13 17.02 13.75
CA PRO A 315 -11.57 15.68 13.82
C PRO A 315 -12.45 14.64 13.13
N ILE A 316 -11.81 13.66 12.48
CA ILE A 316 -12.49 12.58 11.72
C ILE A 316 -12.12 11.24 12.32
N ALA A 317 -13.13 10.46 12.73
CA ALA A 317 -12.97 9.09 13.19
C ALA A 317 -13.43 8.12 12.10
N LEU A 318 -12.47 7.47 11.40
CA LEU A 318 -12.74 6.53 10.32
C LEU A 318 -13.24 5.18 10.85
N CYS A 319 -14.19 4.54 10.16
CA CYS A 319 -14.78 3.28 10.60
C CYS A 319 -13.77 2.13 10.62
N GLU A 320 -12.94 1.98 9.58
CA GLU A 320 -11.93 0.92 9.51
C GLU A 320 -10.87 1.03 10.61
N VAL A 321 -10.54 2.27 11.01
CA VAL A 321 -9.58 2.51 12.10
C VAL A 321 -10.12 1.99 13.43
N GLN A 322 -11.44 2.10 13.66
CA GLN A 322 -12.06 1.51 14.86
C GLN A 322 -11.97 -0.03 14.80
N GLY A 323 -12.14 -0.62 13.62
CA GLY A 323 -11.93 -2.06 13.41
C GLY A 323 -10.50 -2.50 13.73
N TYR A 324 -9.50 -1.76 13.24
CA TYR A 324 -8.09 -2.02 13.53
C TYR A 324 -7.75 -1.83 15.01
N ALA A 325 -8.27 -0.78 15.64
CA ALA A 325 -8.05 -0.51 17.06
C ALA A 325 -8.67 -1.60 17.95
N TYR A 326 -9.85 -2.10 17.58
CA TYR A 326 -10.48 -3.23 18.25
C TYR A 326 -9.62 -4.50 18.15
N GLU A 327 -9.19 -4.87 16.94
CA GLU A 327 -8.30 -6.02 16.68
C GLU A 327 -6.98 -5.85 17.45
N ALA A 328 -6.37 -4.64 17.40
CA ALA A 328 -5.11 -4.31 18.09
C ALA A 328 -5.21 -4.43 19.61
N ALA A 329 -6.30 -3.97 20.21
CA ALA A 329 -6.49 -4.07 21.66
C ALA A 329 -6.60 -5.53 22.12
N LEU A 330 -7.33 -6.37 21.39
CA LEU A 330 -7.42 -7.81 21.70
C LEU A 330 -6.09 -8.53 21.48
N ALA A 331 -5.41 -8.24 20.35
CA ALA A 331 -4.09 -8.78 20.04
C ALA A 331 -3.03 -8.33 21.05
N GLY A 332 -3.07 -7.05 21.45
CA GLY A 332 -2.19 -6.49 22.46
C GLY A 332 -2.39 -7.16 23.83
N ALA A 333 -3.65 -7.44 24.21
CA ALA A 333 -3.95 -8.19 25.44
C ALA A 333 -3.33 -9.59 25.43
N GLU A 334 -3.44 -10.34 24.33
CA GLU A 334 -2.84 -11.66 24.17
C GLU A 334 -1.30 -11.62 24.21
N LEU A 335 -0.70 -10.66 23.50
CA LEU A 335 0.76 -10.47 23.47
C LEU A 335 1.31 -10.09 24.84
N LEU A 336 0.64 -9.20 25.59
CA LEU A 336 1.07 -8.80 26.92
C LEU A 336 0.85 -9.90 27.97
N GLU A 337 -0.19 -10.72 27.87
CA GLU A 337 -0.34 -11.92 28.71
C GLU A 337 0.82 -12.89 28.51
N THR A 338 1.28 -13.04 27.25
CA THR A 338 2.31 -14.04 26.92
C THR A 338 3.73 -13.50 27.17
N PHE A 339 3.99 -12.24 26.89
CA PHE A 339 5.34 -11.67 26.83
C PHE A 339 5.56 -10.46 27.77
N GLY A 340 4.49 -9.81 28.22
CA GLY A 340 4.56 -8.53 28.93
C GLY A 340 4.95 -8.60 30.40
N GLY A 341 4.73 -9.73 31.04
CA GLY A 341 4.88 -9.84 32.50
C GLY A 341 3.70 -9.19 33.25
N ALA A 342 3.95 -8.61 34.43
CA ALA A 342 2.91 -7.97 35.22
C ALA A 342 2.60 -6.55 34.70
N ASP A 343 1.72 -6.44 33.73
CA ASP A 343 1.19 -5.15 33.28
C ASP A 343 -0.01 -4.75 34.15
N GLU A 344 -0.03 -3.50 34.59
CA GLU A 344 -1.06 -2.92 35.46
C GLU A 344 -1.71 -1.68 34.77
N GLY A 345 -2.86 -1.25 35.31
CA GLY A 345 -3.58 -0.07 34.83
C GLY A 345 -4.21 -0.30 33.46
N ALA A 346 -4.15 0.70 32.60
CA ALA A 346 -4.80 0.71 31.30
C ALA A 346 -4.23 -0.35 30.33
N LEU A 347 -3.00 -0.79 30.49
CA LEU A 347 -2.36 -1.85 29.69
C LEU A 347 -2.54 -3.25 30.26
N ALA A 348 -3.21 -3.42 31.41
CA ALA A 348 -3.54 -4.76 31.87
C ALA A 348 -4.37 -5.49 30.78
N PRO A 349 -4.10 -6.77 30.47
CA PRO A 349 -4.82 -7.49 29.42
C PRO A 349 -6.34 -7.47 29.57
N ALA A 350 -6.85 -7.51 30.82
CA ALA A 350 -8.27 -7.40 31.11
C ALA A 350 -8.83 -5.99 30.78
N ALA A 351 -8.04 -4.92 31.04
CA ALA A 351 -8.44 -3.54 30.73
C ALA A 351 -8.48 -3.30 29.22
N LEU A 352 -7.54 -3.86 28.46
CA LEU A 352 -7.53 -3.79 26.98
C LEU A 352 -8.76 -4.49 26.37
N ARG A 353 -9.14 -5.66 26.89
CA ARG A 353 -10.36 -6.36 26.44
C ARG A 353 -11.64 -5.58 26.79
N GLU A 354 -11.68 -4.98 27.96
CA GLU A 354 -12.80 -4.12 28.36
C GLU A 354 -12.89 -2.89 27.46
N TRP A 355 -11.78 -2.21 27.18
CA TRP A 355 -11.72 -1.08 26.26
C TRP A 355 -12.23 -1.47 24.86
N ALA A 356 -11.79 -2.62 24.33
CA ALA A 356 -12.27 -3.15 23.05
C ALA A 356 -13.78 -3.40 23.08
N SER A 357 -14.30 -3.99 24.15
CA SER A 357 -15.74 -4.23 24.32
C SER A 357 -16.55 -2.94 24.32
N GLN A 358 -16.05 -1.92 25.01
CA GLN A 358 -16.65 -0.59 25.04
C GLN A 358 -16.60 0.10 23.68
N LEU A 359 -15.46 0.02 22.96
CA LEU A 359 -15.33 0.54 21.59
C LEU A 359 -16.37 -0.11 20.66
N ARG A 360 -16.51 -1.44 20.70
CA ARG A 360 -17.50 -2.16 19.89
C ARG A 360 -18.93 -1.72 20.19
N THR A 361 -19.26 -1.47 21.45
CA THR A 361 -20.59 -0.99 21.86
C THR A 361 -20.85 0.40 21.28
N ARG A 362 -19.93 1.34 21.51
CA ARG A 362 -20.03 2.71 20.96
C ARG A 362 -20.10 2.72 19.43
N PHE A 363 -19.29 1.87 18.76
CA PHE A 363 -19.31 1.75 17.31
C PHE A 363 -20.69 1.36 16.77
N ARG A 364 -21.34 0.39 17.38
CA ARG A 364 -22.70 -0.04 17.00
C ARG A 364 -23.76 1.03 17.19
N GLU A 365 -23.60 1.87 18.20
CA GLU A 365 -24.54 2.96 18.51
C GLU A 365 -24.36 4.16 17.58
N SER A 366 -23.13 4.42 17.09
CA SER A 366 -22.79 5.67 16.43
C SER A 366 -22.61 5.59 14.90
N TYR A 367 -22.12 4.44 14.38
CA TYR A 367 -21.71 4.38 12.95
C TYR A 367 -22.81 3.93 12.00
N TRP A 368 -23.84 3.21 12.45
CA TRP A 368 -24.81 2.64 11.54
C TRP A 368 -25.77 3.67 10.97
N VAL A 369 -25.80 3.76 9.63
CA VAL A 369 -26.69 4.65 8.87
C VAL A 369 -27.69 3.87 8.04
N GLN A 370 -28.83 4.50 7.72
CA GLN A 370 -29.81 3.99 6.78
C GLN A 370 -29.89 4.93 5.59
N THR A 371 -29.59 4.44 4.39
CA THR A 371 -29.62 5.20 3.13
C THR A 371 -30.47 4.46 2.09
N PRO A 372 -30.72 5.03 0.90
CA PRO A 372 -31.36 4.30 -0.19
C PRO A 372 -30.58 3.05 -0.65
N GLU A 373 -29.28 2.96 -0.37
CA GLU A 373 -28.44 1.81 -0.72
C GLU A 373 -28.52 0.68 0.31
N GLY A 374 -29.06 0.94 1.49
CA GLY A 374 -29.19 -0.03 2.57
C GLY A 374 -28.78 0.50 3.94
N ARG A 375 -28.59 -0.42 4.88
CA ARG A 375 -28.08 -0.14 6.23
C ARG A 375 -26.65 -0.63 6.34
N TYR A 376 -25.71 0.26 6.70
CA TYR A 376 -24.27 -0.01 6.78
C TYR A 376 -23.55 0.94 7.74
N PRO A 377 -22.31 0.63 8.17
CA PRO A 377 -21.49 1.59 8.92
C PRO A 377 -21.09 2.78 8.05
N ALA A 378 -21.28 4.00 8.54
CA ALA A 378 -20.77 5.22 7.93
C ALA A 378 -19.25 5.14 7.73
N ILE A 379 -18.71 5.82 6.72
CA ILE A 379 -17.25 5.87 6.47
C ILE A 379 -16.50 6.46 7.66
N ALA A 380 -17.10 7.46 8.33
CA ALA A 380 -16.50 8.17 9.45
C ALA A 380 -17.55 8.86 10.31
N LEU A 381 -17.13 9.31 11.50
CA LEU A 381 -17.80 10.40 12.24
C LEU A 381 -17.04 11.69 11.98
N ASP A 382 -17.77 12.79 11.74
CA ASP A 382 -17.19 14.12 11.56
C ASP A 382 -16.98 14.86 12.90
N ARG A 383 -16.53 16.10 12.86
CA ARG A 383 -16.34 16.96 14.05
C ARG A 383 -17.58 17.12 14.93
N HIS A 384 -18.77 16.93 14.39
CA HIS A 384 -20.05 17.01 15.09
C HIS A 384 -20.58 15.63 15.50
N LYS A 385 -19.74 14.59 15.35
CA LYS A 385 -20.10 13.17 15.59
C LYS A 385 -21.28 12.72 14.72
N GLN A 386 -21.44 13.34 13.56
CA GLN A 386 -22.43 12.93 12.58
C GLN A 386 -21.84 11.84 11.69
N PRO A 387 -22.57 10.74 11.48
CA PRO A 387 -22.10 9.64 10.64
C PRO A 387 -22.12 10.05 9.17
N VAL A 388 -20.94 10.12 8.54
CA VAL A 388 -20.74 10.46 7.13
C VAL A 388 -21.23 9.29 6.27
N ASP A 389 -22.36 9.49 5.59
CA ASP A 389 -23.25 8.46 5.07
C ASP A 389 -22.91 7.92 3.67
N THR A 390 -21.71 8.16 3.17
CA THR A 390 -21.28 7.62 1.87
C THR A 390 -20.93 6.14 1.99
N LEU A 391 -21.49 5.31 1.10
CA LEU A 391 -21.09 3.91 0.98
C LEU A 391 -19.73 3.82 0.28
N THR A 392 -18.75 3.21 0.96
CA THR A 392 -17.36 3.12 0.51
C THR A 392 -16.74 1.77 0.87
N SER A 393 -15.61 1.44 0.24
CA SER A 393 -14.87 0.20 0.53
C SER A 393 -14.30 0.11 1.96
N ASN A 394 -14.19 1.24 2.68
CA ASN A 394 -13.70 1.28 4.07
C ASN A 394 -14.46 0.30 4.98
N ILE A 395 -15.78 0.13 4.78
CA ILE A 395 -16.58 -0.82 5.58
C ILE A 395 -16.12 -2.28 5.40
N GLY A 396 -15.49 -2.61 4.28
CA GLY A 396 -14.94 -3.93 4.01
C GLY A 396 -13.72 -4.27 4.87
N HIS A 397 -12.99 -3.26 5.37
CA HIS A 397 -11.90 -3.45 6.30
C HIS A 397 -12.35 -3.80 7.74
N LEU A 398 -13.65 -3.72 8.03
CA LEU A 398 -14.23 -4.20 9.29
C LEU A 398 -14.40 -5.72 9.33
N LEU A 399 -14.48 -6.37 8.14
CA LEU A 399 -14.67 -7.80 8.01
C LEU A 399 -13.51 -8.59 8.65
N GLY A 400 -13.84 -9.59 9.43
CA GLY A 400 -12.86 -10.45 10.08
C GLY A 400 -12.04 -9.81 11.20
N THR A 401 -12.30 -8.54 11.60
CA THR A 401 -11.69 -7.88 12.76
C THR A 401 -12.33 -8.30 14.08
N GLY A 402 -13.59 -8.74 14.04
CA GLY A 402 -14.41 -9.09 15.18
C GLY A 402 -15.22 -7.92 15.78
N ILE A 403 -15.09 -6.69 15.24
CA ILE A 403 -15.91 -5.56 15.69
C ILE A 403 -17.37 -5.71 15.26
N LEU A 404 -17.63 -6.33 14.10
CA LEU A 404 -18.95 -6.72 13.60
C LEU A 404 -19.34 -8.10 14.13
N ASP A 405 -20.63 -8.42 14.15
CA ASP A 405 -21.08 -9.79 14.29
C ASP A 405 -21.35 -10.45 12.93
N ALA A 406 -21.63 -11.76 12.95
CA ALA A 406 -21.77 -12.52 11.70
C ALA A 406 -22.94 -12.05 10.81
N ASP A 407 -24.02 -11.47 11.37
CA ASP A 407 -25.13 -10.91 10.58
C ASP A 407 -24.72 -9.57 9.96
N GLU A 408 -24.01 -8.74 10.71
CA GLU A 408 -23.45 -7.48 10.27
C GLU A 408 -22.40 -7.70 9.16
N GLU A 409 -21.51 -8.70 9.31
CA GLU A 409 -20.53 -9.06 8.28
C GLU A 409 -21.18 -9.51 6.97
N ARG A 410 -22.25 -10.32 7.03
CA ARG A 410 -23.02 -10.72 5.85
C ARG A 410 -23.68 -9.53 5.16
N ALA A 411 -24.28 -8.62 5.92
CA ALA A 411 -24.90 -7.43 5.36
C ALA A 411 -23.88 -6.50 4.66
N VAL A 412 -22.69 -6.33 5.25
CA VAL A 412 -21.58 -5.58 4.63
C VAL A 412 -21.10 -6.28 3.34
N ALA A 413 -20.93 -7.60 3.37
CA ALA A 413 -20.51 -8.39 2.20
C ALA A 413 -21.51 -8.24 1.02
N GLU A 414 -22.83 -8.33 1.29
CA GLU A 414 -23.86 -8.16 0.27
C GLU A 414 -23.79 -6.78 -0.41
N LEU A 415 -23.55 -5.72 0.35
CA LEU A 415 -23.41 -4.36 -0.18
C LEU A 415 -22.15 -4.21 -1.04
N LEU A 416 -21.02 -4.73 -0.57
CA LEU A 416 -19.75 -4.66 -1.30
C LEU A 416 -19.77 -5.46 -2.61
N LEU A 417 -20.49 -6.57 -2.65
CA LEU A 417 -20.68 -7.37 -3.88
C LEU A 417 -21.76 -6.78 -4.80
N GLY A 418 -22.55 -5.83 -4.32
CA GLY A 418 -23.56 -5.13 -5.12
C GLY A 418 -22.95 -4.32 -6.27
N GLY A 419 -23.71 -4.15 -7.36
CA GLY A 419 -23.21 -3.50 -8.58
C GLY A 419 -22.77 -2.03 -8.41
N SER A 420 -23.21 -1.34 -7.34
CA SER A 420 -22.72 0.00 -7.03
C SER A 420 -21.28 0.01 -6.47
N MET A 421 -20.87 -1.06 -5.81
CA MET A 421 -19.54 -1.20 -5.21
C MET A 421 -18.63 -2.13 -6.02
N SER A 422 -19.12 -3.30 -6.44
CA SER A 422 -18.32 -4.22 -7.26
C SER A 422 -18.24 -3.76 -8.71
N SER A 423 -17.02 -3.62 -9.22
CA SER A 423 -16.78 -3.36 -10.65
C SER A 423 -16.70 -4.64 -11.48
N GLY A 424 -16.54 -5.80 -10.84
CA GLY A 424 -16.17 -7.07 -11.48
C GLY A 424 -14.66 -7.26 -11.65
N PHE A 425 -13.84 -6.19 -11.45
CA PHE A 425 -12.38 -6.23 -11.37
C PHE A 425 -11.88 -5.99 -9.94
N GLY A 426 -12.78 -5.68 -9.01
CA GLY A 426 -12.54 -5.37 -7.62
C GLY A 426 -13.62 -4.45 -7.05
N ILE A 427 -13.41 -4.01 -5.82
CA ILE A 427 -14.34 -3.16 -5.09
C ILE A 427 -13.99 -1.68 -5.35
N ARG A 428 -14.97 -0.88 -5.74
CA ARG A 428 -14.80 0.57 -5.90
C ARG A 428 -14.60 1.23 -4.54
N THR A 429 -13.74 2.23 -4.50
CA THR A 429 -13.49 3.01 -3.28
C THR A 429 -14.72 3.78 -2.82
N MET A 430 -15.66 4.07 -3.73
CA MET A 430 -16.92 4.77 -3.47
C MET A 430 -18.03 4.22 -4.36
N SER A 431 -19.24 4.13 -3.82
CA SER A 431 -20.44 3.71 -4.54
C SER A 431 -20.75 4.63 -5.71
N THR A 432 -21.21 4.03 -6.83
CA THR A 432 -21.72 4.79 -7.99
C THR A 432 -22.96 5.62 -7.66
N GLY A 433 -23.63 5.36 -6.52
CA GLY A 433 -24.77 6.14 -6.02
C GLY A 433 -24.39 7.42 -5.27
N ALA A 434 -23.11 7.65 -4.98
CA ALA A 434 -22.62 8.87 -4.33
C ALA A 434 -22.41 9.99 -5.35
N ARG A 435 -22.68 11.23 -4.95
CA ARG A 435 -22.54 12.38 -5.85
C ARG A 435 -21.09 12.67 -6.24
N GLY A 436 -20.13 12.34 -5.38
CA GLY A 436 -18.70 12.52 -5.63
C GLY A 436 -18.06 11.37 -6.43
N TYR A 437 -18.84 10.36 -6.84
CA TYR A 437 -18.32 9.24 -7.60
C TYR A 437 -17.74 9.67 -8.95
N TRP A 438 -16.50 9.24 -9.20
CA TRP A 438 -15.84 9.32 -10.48
C TRP A 438 -14.88 8.14 -10.67
N PRO A 439 -15.02 7.29 -11.72
CA PRO A 439 -14.23 6.05 -11.83
C PRO A 439 -12.72 6.26 -11.90
N LEU A 440 -12.26 7.46 -12.26
CA LEU A 440 -10.85 7.88 -12.25
C LEU A 440 -10.50 8.84 -11.09
N SER A 441 -11.38 9.02 -10.09
CA SER A 441 -10.98 9.71 -8.86
C SER A 441 -10.07 8.81 -8.03
N TYR A 442 -8.99 9.38 -7.48
CA TYR A 442 -7.96 8.65 -6.75
C TYR A 442 -8.54 7.80 -5.60
N HIS A 443 -9.43 8.37 -4.77
CA HIS A 443 -10.13 7.65 -3.70
C HIS A 443 -11.66 7.71 -3.79
N GLY A 444 -12.22 8.28 -4.85
CA GLY A 444 -13.66 8.53 -4.99
C GLY A 444 -14.34 7.73 -6.09
N GLY A 445 -13.93 6.48 -6.35
CA GLY A 445 -14.59 5.63 -7.35
C GLY A 445 -13.67 4.68 -8.12
N SER A 446 -12.37 4.86 -8.08
CA SER A 446 -11.36 3.91 -8.58
C SER A 446 -11.41 2.59 -7.80
N VAL A 447 -10.72 1.58 -8.31
CA VAL A 447 -10.47 0.31 -7.63
C VAL A 447 -9.00 0.26 -7.22
N TRP A 448 -8.76 0.10 -5.91
CA TRP A 448 -7.44 -0.15 -5.37
C TRP A 448 -7.26 -1.65 -5.13
N VAL A 449 -6.15 -2.17 -5.63
CA VAL A 449 -5.92 -3.61 -5.60
C VAL A 449 -5.75 -4.13 -4.17
N HIS A 450 -4.99 -3.40 -3.33
CA HIS A 450 -4.81 -3.77 -1.93
C HIS A 450 -6.10 -3.69 -1.11
N ASP A 451 -6.89 -2.63 -1.28
CA ASP A 451 -8.18 -2.41 -0.62
C ASP A 451 -9.13 -3.60 -0.91
N THR A 452 -9.22 -3.96 -2.20
CA THR A 452 -9.99 -5.14 -2.62
C THR A 452 -9.42 -6.44 -2.03
N ALA A 453 -8.08 -6.59 -1.92
CA ALA A 453 -7.46 -7.77 -1.31
C ALA A 453 -7.71 -7.85 0.20
N ILE A 454 -7.71 -6.71 0.90
CA ILE A 454 -8.09 -6.65 2.32
C ILE A 454 -9.54 -7.07 2.51
N VAL A 455 -10.45 -6.61 1.65
CA VAL A 455 -11.86 -7.05 1.63
C VAL A 455 -11.95 -8.56 1.40
N ALA A 456 -11.25 -9.11 0.41
CA ALA A 456 -11.25 -10.55 0.12
C ALA A 456 -10.75 -11.37 1.33
N ARG A 457 -9.63 -10.95 1.94
CA ARG A 457 -9.08 -11.57 3.16
C ARG A 457 -10.05 -11.46 4.34
N GLY A 458 -10.71 -10.31 4.49
CA GLY A 458 -11.71 -10.10 5.54
C GLY A 458 -12.92 -11.02 5.39
N LEU A 459 -13.45 -11.18 4.18
CA LEU A 459 -14.51 -12.12 3.84
C LEU A 459 -14.11 -13.57 4.16
N HIS A 460 -12.91 -13.98 3.77
CA HIS A 460 -12.40 -15.32 4.09
C HIS A 460 -12.26 -15.54 5.60
N ARG A 461 -11.70 -14.57 6.35
CA ARG A 461 -11.62 -14.63 7.83
C ARG A 461 -12.99 -14.68 8.51
N ALA A 462 -14.01 -14.07 7.91
CA ALA A 462 -15.41 -14.12 8.39
C ALA A 462 -16.12 -15.43 8.01
N GLY A 463 -15.47 -16.35 7.29
CA GLY A 463 -16.07 -17.61 6.80
C GLY A 463 -17.05 -17.42 5.64
N LEU A 464 -16.96 -16.28 4.93
CA LEU A 464 -17.77 -15.95 3.75
C LEU A 464 -17.01 -16.32 2.46
N ASP A 465 -16.61 -17.59 2.35
CA ASP A 465 -15.65 -18.08 1.33
C ASP A 465 -16.17 -17.91 -0.11
N ASP A 466 -17.45 -18.09 -0.37
CA ASP A 466 -18.03 -17.85 -1.70
C ASP A 466 -17.90 -16.38 -2.11
N ALA A 467 -18.12 -15.45 -1.20
CA ALA A 467 -17.96 -14.03 -1.41
C ALA A 467 -16.47 -13.65 -1.62
N ALA A 468 -15.58 -14.23 -0.81
CA ALA A 468 -14.14 -14.06 -0.94
C ALA A 468 -13.64 -14.53 -2.31
N ARG A 469 -14.12 -15.68 -2.78
CA ARG A 469 -13.79 -16.25 -4.10
C ARG A 469 -14.22 -15.33 -5.23
N VAL A 470 -15.42 -14.76 -5.18
CA VAL A 470 -15.91 -13.79 -6.20
C VAL A 470 -15.00 -12.57 -6.29
N VAL A 471 -14.57 -12.02 -5.15
CA VAL A 471 -13.67 -10.86 -5.11
C VAL A 471 -12.27 -11.23 -5.64
N ALA A 472 -11.73 -12.38 -5.24
CA ALA A 472 -10.43 -12.87 -5.67
C ALA A 472 -10.38 -13.16 -7.19
N GLU A 473 -11.44 -13.72 -7.78
CA GLU A 473 -11.55 -13.90 -9.22
C GLU A 473 -11.59 -12.55 -9.98
N GLY A 474 -12.25 -11.54 -9.40
CA GLY A 474 -12.23 -10.17 -9.94
C GLY A 474 -10.83 -9.58 -9.97
N LEU A 475 -10.06 -9.72 -8.88
CA LEU A 475 -8.65 -9.33 -8.82
C LEU A 475 -7.79 -10.07 -9.83
N LEU A 476 -8.00 -11.37 -10.00
CA LEU A 476 -7.28 -12.19 -10.97
C LEU A 476 -7.58 -11.75 -12.41
N ALA A 477 -8.82 -11.39 -12.71
CA ALA A 477 -9.20 -10.83 -14.01
C ALA A 477 -8.54 -9.46 -14.25
N ALA A 478 -8.47 -8.61 -13.23
CA ALA A 478 -7.74 -7.35 -13.29
C ALA A 478 -6.25 -7.57 -13.55
N ALA A 479 -5.62 -8.50 -12.84
CA ALA A 479 -4.20 -8.84 -12.99
C ALA A 479 -3.89 -9.31 -14.43
N GLU A 480 -4.73 -10.14 -15.03
CA GLU A 480 -4.59 -10.57 -16.43
C GLU A 480 -4.63 -9.37 -17.39
N GLY A 481 -5.55 -8.41 -17.18
CA GLY A 481 -5.66 -7.19 -17.97
C GLY A 481 -4.43 -6.31 -17.91
N PHE A 482 -3.67 -6.36 -16.83
CA PHE A 482 -2.40 -5.66 -16.66
C PHE A 482 -1.15 -6.50 -16.98
N GLY A 483 -1.31 -7.67 -17.59
CA GLY A 483 -0.19 -8.59 -17.85
C GLY A 483 0.48 -9.08 -16.56
N TYR A 484 -0.32 -9.22 -15.51
CA TYR A 484 0.04 -9.70 -14.17
C TYR A 484 0.95 -8.78 -13.33
N ARG A 485 1.37 -7.63 -13.85
CA ARG A 485 1.97 -6.57 -13.04
C ARG A 485 0.90 -5.54 -12.73
N VAL A 486 0.22 -5.73 -11.61
CA VAL A 486 -0.91 -4.87 -11.21
C VAL A 486 -0.42 -3.50 -10.75
N PRO A 487 -1.12 -2.41 -11.12
CA PRO A 487 -0.82 -1.09 -10.60
C PRO A 487 -1.35 -0.91 -9.17
N GLU A 488 -1.02 0.21 -8.57
CA GLU A 488 -1.59 0.71 -7.33
C GLU A 488 -3.12 0.71 -7.36
N LEU A 489 -3.67 1.33 -8.41
CA LEU A 489 -5.11 1.43 -8.66
C LEU A 489 -5.41 1.46 -10.16
N HIS A 490 -6.66 1.24 -10.49
CA HIS A 490 -7.22 1.40 -11.83
C HIS A 490 -8.61 2.03 -11.76
N ALA A 491 -9.18 2.41 -12.90
CA ALA A 491 -10.53 2.99 -12.96
C ALA A 491 -11.59 2.01 -12.43
N GLY A 492 -12.66 2.58 -11.87
CA GLY A 492 -13.82 1.84 -11.38
C GLY A 492 -14.85 1.46 -12.44
N ASP A 493 -14.48 1.45 -13.74
CA ASP A 493 -15.37 1.05 -14.82
C ASP A 493 -15.83 -0.41 -14.63
N PRO A 494 -17.09 -0.75 -14.96
CA PRO A 494 -17.59 -2.11 -14.76
C PRO A 494 -17.07 -3.07 -15.83
N ALA A 495 -16.77 -4.31 -15.43
CA ALA A 495 -16.35 -5.40 -16.33
C ALA A 495 -17.43 -5.77 -17.39
N THR A 496 -18.66 -5.30 -17.23
CA THR A 496 -19.72 -5.43 -18.25
C THR A 496 -19.57 -4.45 -19.40
N GLU A 497 -18.80 -3.38 -19.24
CA GLU A 497 -18.57 -2.34 -20.24
C GLU A 497 -17.16 -2.38 -20.84
N THR A 498 -16.17 -2.86 -20.06
CA THR A 498 -14.78 -2.95 -20.49
C THR A 498 -14.26 -4.39 -20.33
N SER A 499 -13.56 -4.90 -21.33
CA SER A 499 -12.98 -6.26 -21.28
C SER A 499 -11.72 -6.36 -20.43
N VAL A 500 -11.09 -5.22 -20.13
CA VAL A 500 -9.91 -5.08 -19.28
C VAL A 500 -10.04 -3.81 -18.45
N PRO A 501 -9.43 -3.74 -17.25
CA PRO A 501 -9.46 -2.53 -16.43
C PRO A 501 -8.83 -1.34 -17.15
N THR A 502 -9.43 -0.16 -17.06
CA THR A 502 -8.87 1.09 -17.57
C THR A 502 -7.71 1.54 -16.66
N PRO A 503 -6.49 1.76 -17.17
CA PRO A 503 -5.37 2.20 -16.35
C PRO A 503 -5.60 3.58 -15.72
N TYR A 504 -5.20 3.75 -14.46
CA TYR A 504 -5.05 5.07 -13.84
C TYR A 504 -3.72 5.69 -14.28
N PRO A 505 -3.70 6.94 -14.82
CA PRO A 505 -2.51 7.48 -15.51
C PRO A 505 -1.25 7.61 -14.67
N ALA A 506 -1.38 7.88 -13.36
CA ALA A 506 -0.25 8.16 -12.45
C ALA A 506 -0.06 7.08 -11.37
N ALA A 507 -0.66 5.90 -11.52
CA ALA A 507 -0.50 4.81 -10.55
C ALA A 507 0.96 4.32 -10.49
N CYS A 508 1.44 4.02 -9.28
CA CYS A 508 2.66 3.25 -9.11
C CYS A 508 2.50 1.85 -9.71
N ARG A 509 3.59 1.37 -10.34
CA ARG A 509 3.64 0.03 -10.94
C ARG A 509 5.11 -0.39 -11.13
N PRO A 510 5.66 -1.25 -10.24
CA PRO A 510 4.98 -2.02 -9.20
C PRO A 510 4.55 -1.22 -7.96
N GLN A 511 3.63 -1.82 -7.19
CA GLN A 511 3.19 -1.37 -5.87
C GLN A 511 3.16 -2.58 -4.94
N ALA A 512 3.78 -2.50 -3.76
CA ALA A 512 4.01 -3.66 -2.90
C ALA A 512 2.72 -4.32 -2.40
N TRP A 513 1.81 -3.55 -1.82
CA TRP A 513 0.54 -4.10 -1.33
C TRP A 513 -0.37 -4.63 -2.46
N SER A 514 -0.24 -4.08 -3.69
CA SER A 514 -0.94 -4.62 -4.86
C SER A 514 -0.32 -5.93 -5.34
N ALA A 515 1.00 -6.06 -5.30
CA ALA A 515 1.69 -7.31 -5.59
C ALA A 515 1.33 -8.38 -4.53
N ALA A 516 1.33 -8.00 -3.24
CA ALA A 516 0.97 -8.91 -2.15
C ALA A 516 -0.48 -9.43 -2.23
N ALA A 517 -1.37 -8.74 -2.96
CA ALA A 517 -2.74 -9.23 -3.21
C ALA A 517 -2.77 -10.60 -3.92
N ALA A 518 -1.73 -10.96 -4.70
CA ALA A 518 -1.62 -12.28 -5.32
C ALA A 518 -1.54 -13.40 -4.27
N VAL A 519 -0.93 -13.13 -3.10
CA VAL A 519 -0.82 -14.11 -1.99
C VAL A 519 -2.18 -14.34 -1.35
N VAL A 520 -2.99 -13.29 -1.18
CA VAL A 520 -4.37 -13.42 -0.70
C VAL A 520 -5.22 -14.25 -1.68
N CYS A 521 -5.07 -14.01 -2.98
CA CYS A 521 -5.77 -14.82 -3.98
C CYS A 521 -5.29 -16.27 -3.99
N LEU A 522 -4.01 -16.54 -3.66
CA LEU A 522 -3.51 -17.89 -3.47
C LEU A 522 -4.22 -18.60 -2.31
N GLU A 523 -4.36 -17.94 -1.15
CA GLU A 523 -5.04 -18.53 0.01
C GLU A 523 -6.52 -18.85 -0.27
N ILE A 524 -7.19 -18.04 -1.10
CA ILE A 524 -8.63 -18.17 -1.37
C ILE A 524 -8.93 -19.12 -2.54
N LEU A 525 -8.06 -19.17 -3.56
CA LEU A 525 -8.33 -19.87 -4.85
C LEU A 525 -7.55 -21.18 -5.02
N ALA A 526 -6.56 -21.48 -4.16
CA ALA A 526 -5.70 -22.65 -4.36
C ALA A 526 -6.37 -23.98 -4.00
N ASP A 527 -7.52 -23.98 -3.32
CA ASP A 527 -8.29 -25.18 -2.93
C ASP A 527 -9.23 -25.69 -4.03
#